data_85fc626adf91f76e2c957ce18cec3a95
#
_entry.id   85fc626adf91f76e2c957ce18cec3a95
#
_cell.length_a   1.000
_cell.length_b   1.000
_cell.length_c   1.000
_cell.angle_alpha   90.00
_cell.angle_beta   90.00
_cell.angle_gamma   90.00
#
_symmetry.space_group_name_H-M   'P 1'
#
loop_
_entity.id
_entity.type
_entity.pdbx_description
1 polymer ?
#
loop_
_entity_poly.entity_id
_entity_poly.type
_entity_poly.pdbx_seq_one_letter_code
_entity_poly.pdbx_strand_id
1 'polypeptide(L)'
;MTEYTGFDKIYRDIVMDIIENGTDQDPALVRAKYADGSPAPTRFIQGVNFKITPADGIPILKSKRVFQKTPLIELEWIWQELSNDVTWLQDHNCKVWNEWVDDNNTIGKAYGYQLAKKCRKLPDHEEKLNQVEYVLHQLENNPGSRRIMTVSYTHLTLPTKA
;
A
#
# COMPACT_ATOMS: atom_id res chain seq x y z
N MET A 1 -27.64 -19.91 1.88
CA MET A 1 -26.49 -19.25 1.20
C MET A 1 -26.27 -17.91 1.87
N THR A 2 -25.05 -17.60 2.29
CA THR A 2 -24.74 -16.30 2.89
C THR A 2 -24.81 -15.23 1.79
N GLU A 3 -25.66 -14.23 1.96
CA GLU A 3 -25.77 -13.14 1.00
C GLU A 3 -24.58 -12.18 1.23
N TYR A 4 -23.72 -12.04 0.22
CA TYR A 4 -22.62 -11.11 0.23
C TYR A 4 -23.11 -9.73 -0.19
N THR A 5 -22.76 -8.69 0.59
CA THR A 5 -23.13 -7.29 0.33
C THR A 5 -21.90 -6.39 0.30
N GLY A 6 -22.03 -5.21 -0.32
CA GLY A 6 -20.96 -4.22 -0.37
C GLY A 6 -19.67 -4.76 -0.98
N PHE A 7 -18.53 -4.48 -0.33
CA PHE A 7 -17.20 -4.86 -0.82
C PHE A 7 -16.97 -6.38 -0.84
N ASP A 8 -17.58 -7.13 0.08
CA ASP A 8 -17.50 -8.61 0.06
C ASP A 8 -18.08 -9.21 -1.21
N LYS A 9 -19.15 -8.61 -1.76
CA LYS A 9 -19.72 -9.05 -3.03
C LYS A 9 -18.74 -8.83 -4.18
N ILE A 10 -18.14 -7.63 -4.27
CA ILE A 10 -17.12 -7.31 -5.29
C ILE A 10 -15.96 -8.31 -5.20
N TYR A 11 -15.43 -8.53 -4.00
CA TYR A 11 -14.33 -9.47 -3.78
C TYR A 11 -14.69 -10.90 -4.21
N ARG A 12 -15.86 -11.40 -3.81
CA ARG A 12 -16.36 -12.71 -4.20
C ARG A 12 -16.48 -12.84 -5.72
N ASP A 13 -17.09 -11.86 -6.37
CA ASP A 13 -17.33 -11.90 -7.81
C ASP A 13 -16.00 -11.91 -8.59
N ILE A 14 -14.98 -11.15 -8.16
CA ILE A 14 -13.63 -11.20 -8.72
C ILE A 14 -12.98 -12.56 -8.50
N VAL A 15 -13.09 -13.14 -7.30
CA VAL A 15 -12.53 -14.48 -7.01
C VAL A 15 -13.19 -15.55 -7.86
N MET A 16 -14.51 -15.50 -8.04
CA MET A 16 -15.23 -16.43 -8.91
C MET A 16 -14.81 -16.29 -10.37
N ASP A 17 -14.63 -15.06 -10.85
CA ASP A 17 -14.13 -14.81 -12.20
C ASP A 17 -12.72 -15.36 -12.40
N ILE A 18 -11.82 -15.21 -11.42
CA ILE A 18 -10.49 -15.85 -11.45
C ILE A 18 -10.61 -17.37 -11.54
N ILE A 19 -11.51 -17.99 -10.77
CA ILE A 19 -11.70 -19.44 -10.75
C ILE A 19 -12.25 -19.94 -12.08
N GLU A 20 -13.23 -19.25 -12.65
CA GLU A 20 -13.95 -19.69 -13.85
C GLU A 20 -13.19 -19.33 -15.15
N ASN A 21 -12.65 -18.11 -15.24
CA ASN A 21 -12.11 -17.54 -16.46
C ASN A 21 -10.61 -17.19 -16.39
N GLY A 22 -9.96 -17.41 -15.24
CA GLY A 22 -8.56 -17.04 -15.04
C GLY A 22 -7.60 -17.85 -15.88
N THR A 23 -6.46 -17.25 -16.19
CA THR A 23 -5.32 -17.87 -16.87
C THR A 23 -4.31 -18.36 -15.82
N ASP A 24 -3.85 -19.58 -15.96
CA ASP A 24 -2.79 -20.12 -15.11
C ASP A 24 -1.42 -19.63 -15.56
N GLN A 25 -0.59 -19.26 -14.61
CA GLN A 25 0.81 -18.92 -14.87
C GLN A 25 1.58 -20.19 -15.22
N ASP A 26 2.47 -20.11 -16.22
CA ASP A 26 3.35 -21.22 -16.57
C ASP A 26 4.28 -21.57 -15.38
N PRO A 27 4.17 -22.79 -14.84
CA PRO A 27 5.00 -23.23 -13.70
C PRO A 27 6.51 -23.13 -13.96
N ALA A 28 6.96 -23.23 -15.22
CA ALA A 28 8.36 -23.13 -15.58
C ALA A 28 8.92 -21.72 -15.43
N LEU A 29 8.06 -20.69 -15.46
CA LEU A 29 8.44 -19.28 -15.36
C LEU A 29 8.22 -18.69 -13.96
N VAL A 30 7.68 -19.48 -13.02
CA VAL A 30 7.36 -19.01 -11.66
C VAL A 30 8.60 -19.03 -10.76
N ARG A 31 8.90 -17.89 -10.15
CA ARG A 31 9.99 -17.77 -9.17
C ARG A 31 9.60 -18.28 -7.77
N ALA A 32 8.30 -18.11 -7.40
CA ALA A 32 7.78 -18.56 -6.12
C ALA A 32 7.73 -20.09 -6.04
N LYS A 33 8.02 -20.64 -4.86
CA LYS A 33 8.00 -22.08 -4.60
C LYS A 33 7.23 -22.40 -3.33
N TYR A 34 6.57 -23.54 -3.30
CA TYR A 34 6.03 -24.12 -2.08
C TYR A 34 7.17 -24.63 -1.17
N ALA A 35 6.83 -24.98 0.06
CA ALA A 35 7.80 -25.48 1.05
C ALA A 35 8.53 -26.77 0.60
N ASP A 36 7.91 -27.58 -0.27
CA ASP A 36 8.46 -28.78 -0.87
C ASP A 36 9.37 -28.51 -2.09
N GLY A 37 9.56 -27.24 -2.44
CA GLY A 37 10.39 -26.80 -3.58
C GLY A 37 9.69 -26.83 -4.94
N SER A 38 8.44 -27.28 -5.03
CA SER A 38 7.67 -27.25 -6.26
C SER A 38 7.27 -25.80 -6.65
N PRO A 39 7.12 -25.49 -7.96
CA PRO A 39 6.62 -24.18 -8.39
C PRO A 39 5.28 -23.85 -7.78
N ALA A 40 5.10 -22.58 -7.36
CA ALA A 40 3.84 -22.06 -6.83
C ALA A 40 3.19 -21.09 -7.85
N PRO A 41 2.56 -21.61 -8.93
CA PRO A 41 1.93 -20.78 -9.94
C PRO A 41 0.68 -20.09 -9.39
N THR A 42 0.39 -18.92 -9.94
CA THR A 42 -0.84 -18.18 -9.65
C THR A 42 -1.81 -18.26 -10.81
N ARG A 43 -3.11 -18.19 -10.51
CA ARG A 43 -4.17 -17.99 -11.49
C ARG A 43 -4.62 -16.54 -11.44
N PHE A 44 -4.78 -15.90 -12.58
CA PHE A 44 -5.07 -14.46 -12.64
C PHE A 44 -6.02 -14.10 -13.78
N ILE A 45 -6.66 -12.96 -13.63
CA ILE A 45 -7.42 -12.26 -14.68
C ILE A 45 -6.82 -10.87 -14.88
N GLN A 46 -7.08 -10.26 -16.04
CA GLN A 46 -6.65 -8.91 -16.36
C GLN A 46 -7.85 -7.98 -16.49
N GLY A 47 -7.64 -6.70 -16.17
CA GLY A 47 -8.63 -5.66 -16.48
C GLY A 47 -9.85 -5.64 -15.55
N VAL A 48 -9.68 -5.93 -14.27
CA VAL A 48 -10.75 -5.80 -13.28
C VAL A 48 -11.03 -4.33 -12.97
N ASN A 49 -12.29 -3.91 -13.07
CA ASN A 49 -12.75 -2.58 -12.72
C ASN A 49 -13.90 -2.65 -11.72
N PHE A 50 -13.81 -1.89 -10.64
CA PHE A 50 -14.90 -1.69 -9.69
C PHE A 50 -14.87 -0.27 -9.12
N LYS A 51 -15.99 0.17 -8.57
CA LYS A 51 -16.12 1.50 -7.97
C LYS A 51 -16.49 1.36 -6.51
N ILE A 52 -15.79 2.08 -5.65
CA ILE A 52 -16.11 2.26 -4.24
C ILE A 52 -16.40 3.75 -4.04
N THR A 53 -17.49 4.05 -3.36
CA THR A 53 -17.90 5.40 -3.02
C THR A 53 -17.90 5.61 -1.51
N PRO A 54 -17.87 6.85 -1.00
CA PRO A 54 -17.99 7.10 0.44
C PRO A 54 -19.24 6.48 1.08
N ALA A 55 -20.33 6.30 0.31
CA ALA A 55 -21.55 5.65 0.77
C ALA A 55 -21.36 4.15 1.05
N ASP A 56 -20.38 3.51 0.42
CA ASP A 56 -20.05 2.09 0.65
C ASP A 56 -19.23 1.88 1.93
N GLY A 57 -18.73 2.96 2.52
CA GLY A 57 -17.84 2.96 3.68
C GLY A 57 -16.42 2.51 3.32
N ILE A 58 -15.63 2.16 4.34
CA ILE A 58 -14.27 1.65 4.15
C ILE A 58 -14.35 0.21 3.61
N PRO A 59 -13.63 -0.11 2.51
CA PRO A 59 -13.71 -1.41 1.85
C PRO A 59 -12.94 -2.51 2.61
N ILE A 60 -13.43 -2.86 3.78
CA ILE A 60 -12.87 -3.93 4.62
C ILE A 60 -13.74 -5.16 4.48
N LEU A 61 -13.12 -6.31 4.18
CA LEU A 61 -13.81 -7.59 4.10
C LEU A 61 -14.35 -7.99 5.46
N LYS A 62 -15.62 -8.44 5.48
CA LYS A 62 -16.29 -9.03 6.63
C LYS A 62 -16.30 -10.57 6.54
N SER A 63 -16.25 -11.11 5.31
CA SER A 63 -16.17 -12.54 5.04
C SER A 63 -14.82 -13.17 5.42
N LYS A 64 -13.78 -12.36 5.60
CA LYS A 64 -12.45 -12.75 6.01
C LYS A 64 -11.97 -11.89 7.16
N ARG A 65 -11.33 -12.50 8.16
CA ARG A 65 -10.70 -11.72 9.24
C ARG A 65 -9.54 -10.88 8.69
N VAL A 66 -9.65 -9.56 8.82
CA VAL A 66 -8.63 -8.60 8.44
C VAL A 66 -8.07 -7.95 9.71
N PHE A 67 -6.75 -7.99 9.87
CA PHE A 67 -6.06 -7.35 10.99
C PHE A 67 -5.83 -5.87 10.66
N GLN A 68 -6.73 -5.00 11.10
CA GLN A 68 -6.74 -3.58 10.75
C GLN A 68 -5.69 -2.76 11.51
N LYS A 69 -5.28 -3.21 12.70
CA LYS A 69 -4.36 -2.46 13.57
C LYS A 69 -3.02 -2.21 12.88
N THR A 70 -2.43 -3.23 12.29
CA THR A 70 -1.11 -3.15 11.64
C THR A 70 -1.07 -2.13 10.48
N PRO A 71 -1.99 -2.17 9.50
CA PRO A 71 -2.02 -1.15 8.43
C PRO A 71 -2.25 0.27 8.94
N LEU A 72 -3.04 0.45 10.00
CA LEU A 72 -3.28 1.79 10.57
C LEU A 72 -2.02 2.36 11.22
N ILE A 73 -1.28 1.55 11.99
CA ILE A 73 0.01 1.94 12.58
C ILE A 73 1.02 2.27 11.47
N GLU A 74 1.06 1.47 10.40
CA GLU A 74 1.95 1.72 9.27
C GLU A 74 1.59 3.02 8.53
N LEU A 75 0.30 3.31 8.34
CA LEU A 75 -0.16 4.58 7.76
C LEU A 75 0.24 5.78 8.63
N GLU A 76 0.07 5.69 9.95
CA GLU A 76 0.49 6.72 10.89
C GLU A 76 1.99 6.96 10.78
N TRP A 77 2.80 5.92 10.81
CA TRP A 77 4.25 6.00 10.64
C TRP A 77 4.68 6.65 9.31
N ILE A 78 4.02 6.31 8.20
CA ILE A 78 4.35 6.85 6.88
C ILE A 78 3.90 8.31 6.74
N TRP A 79 2.67 8.64 7.17
CA TRP A 79 2.01 9.90 6.83
C TRP A 79 2.07 10.96 7.93
N GLN A 80 2.13 10.57 9.19
CA GLN A 80 2.16 11.50 10.33
C GLN A 80 3.59 11.63 10.87
N GLU A 81 4.22 10.50 11.18
CA GLU A 81 5.59 10.50 11.67
C GLU A 81 6.61 10.81 10.57
N LEU A 82 6.25 10.64 9.30
CA LEU A 82 7.12 10.89 8.14
C LEU A 82 8.48 10.18 8.29
N SER A 83 8.47 9.02 8.89
CA SER A 83 9.66 8.31 9.33
C SER A 83 10.00 7.13 8.42
N ASN A 84 11.25 6.70 8.47
CA ASN A 84 11.78 5.45 7.93
C ASN A 84 12.44 4.60 9.02
N ASP A 85 12.41 5.06 10.28
CA ASP A 85 12.91 4.33 11.44
C ASP A 85 11.89 3.28 11.89
N VAL A 86 12.31 2.00 11.83
CA VAL A 86 11.45 0.86 12.17
C VAL A 86 11.32 0.67 13.69
N THR A 87 12.17 1.29 14.50
CA THR A 87 12.06 1.26 15.96
C THR A 87 10.69 1.75 16.41
N TRP A 88 10.20 2.82 15.82
CA TRP A 88 8.86 3.35 16.11
C TRP A 88 7.76 2.31 15.87
N LEU A 89 7.84 1.56 14.76
CA LEU A 89 6.89 0.47 14.47
C LEU A 89 6.99 -0.67 15.46
N GLN A 90 8.21 -1.04 15.87
CA GLN A 90 8.46 -2.10 16.85
C GLN A 90 7.85 -1.75 18.22
N ASP A 91 7.99 -0.50 18.66
CA ASP A 91 7.41 0.03 19.89
C ASP A 91 5.87 -0.02 19.86
N HIS A 92 5.27 0.08 18.68
CA HIS A 92 3.83 -0.06 18.45
C HIS A 92 3.38 -1.49 18.13
N ASN A 93 4.25 -2.51 18.33
CA ASN A 93 4.00 -3.92 18.03
C ASN A 93 3.71 -4.21 16.56
N CYS A 94 4.21 -3.40 15.63
CA CYS A 94 4.13 -3.60 14.19
C CYS A 94 5.48 -4.11 13.68
N LYS A 95 5.54 -5.37 13.21
CA LYS A 95 6.79 -6.06 12.85
C LYS A 95 6.93 -6.29 11.34
N VAL A 96 6.08 -5.70 10.53
CA VAL A 96 6.01 -5.97 9.08
C VAL A 96 7.28 -5.61 8.32
N TRP A 97 8.08 -4.67 8.86
CA TRP A 97 9.31 -4.18 8.24
C TRP A 97 10.60 -4.74 8.85
N ASN A 98 10.52 -5.58 9.88
CA ASN A 98 11.71 -6.08 10.60
C ASN A 98 12.72 -6.82 9.70
N GLU A 99 12.26 -7.48 8.64
CA GLU A 99 13.14 -8.22 7.72
C GLU A 99 13.81 -7.31 6.68
N TRP A 100 13.45 -6.04 6.63
CA TRP A 100 13.88 -5.08 5.59
C TRP A 100 14.77 -3.97 6.12
N VAL A 101 15.12 -4.01 7.40
CA VAL A 101 15.93 -2.99 8.04
C VAL A 101 17.40 -3.09 7.66
N ASP A 102 18.04 -1.94 7.57
CA ASP A 102 19.51 -1.80 7.52
C ASP A 102 20.14 -1.83 8.92
N ASP A 103 21.47 -1.67 8.98
CA ASP A 103 22.22 -1.67 10.25
C ASP A 103 21.81 -0.53 11.21
N ASN A 104 21.14 0.49 10.72
CA ASN A 104 20.62 1.63 11.51
C ASN A 104 19.14 1.44 11.91
N ASN A 105 18.57 0.26 11.70
CA ASN A 105 17.17 -0.07 11.91
C ASN A 105 16.21 0.79 11.07
N THR A 106 16.62 1.20 9.87
CA THR A 106 15.78 1.95 8.92
C THR A 106 15.48 1.16 7.66
N ILE A 107 14.42 1.54 6.94
CA ILE A 107 14.15 1.04 5.58
C ILE A 107 14.78 1.94 4.49
N GLY A 108 15.80 2.69 4.84
CA GLY A 108 16.50 3.58 3.93
C GLY A 108 15.64 4.75 3.45
N LYS A 109 15.81 5.14 2.17
CA LYS A 109 15.13 6.32 1.60
C LYS A 109 13.71 6.01 1.11
N ALA A 110 12.93 5.24 1.88
CA ALA A 110 11.60 4.78 1.54
C ALA A 110 10.48 5.60 2.19
N TYR A 111 9.29 5.50 1.63
CA TYR A 111 8.02 5.99 2.19
C TYR A 111 8.09 7.33 2.95
N GLY A 112 8.04 7.31 4.28
CA GLY A 112 8.03 8.50 5.13
C GLY A 112 9.23 9.41 4.88
N TYR A 113 10.43 8.86 4.67
CA TYR A 113 11.61 9.66 4.29
C TYR A 113 11.38 10.48 3.02
N GLN A 114 10.73 9.90 1.99
CA GLN A 114 10.45 10.64 0.75
C GLN A 114 9.34 11.66 0.93
N LEU A 115 8.33 11.34 1.75
CA LEU A 115 7.24 12.25 2.05
C LEU A 115 7.72 13.46 2.86
N ALA A 116 8.68 13.27 3.77
CA ALA A 116 9.28 14.32 4.59
C ALA A 116 10.10 15.34 3.79
N LYS A 117 10.56 15.00 2.58
CA LYS A 117 11.40 15.93 1.79
C LYS A 117 10.66 17.20 1.44
N LYS A 118 11.24 18.33 1.86
CA LYS A 118 10.79 19.68 1.48
C LYS A 118 11.13 19.98 0.03
N CYS A 119 10.24 19.64 -0.90
CA CYS A 119 10.46 19.75 -2.34
C CYS A 119 9.39 20.56 -3.09
N ARG A 120 8.26 20.89 -2.45
CA ARG A 120 7.14 21.59 -3.08
C ARG A 120 7.15 23.07 -2.72
N LYS A 121 7.41 23.94 -3.71
CA LYS A 121 7.30 25.39 -3.57
C LYS A 121 5.90 25.83 -4.00
N LEU A 122 5.25 26.62 -3.16
CA LEU A 122 4.00 27.31 -3.50
C LEU A 122 4.30 28.82 -3.65
N PRO A 123 3.53 29.54 -4.51
CA PRO A 123 3.74 30.98 -4.71
C PRO A 123 3.65 31.80 -3.42
N ASP A 124 2.73 31.39 -2.54
CA ASP A 124 2.37 32.13 -1.32
C ASP A 124 3.11 31.63 -0.06
N HIS A 125 4.06 30.70 -0.23
CA HIS A 125 4.86 30.16 0.86
C HIS A 125 6.34 30.55 0.71
N GLU A 126 6.95 31.06 1.76
CA GLU A 126 8.38 31.39 1.77
C GLU A 126 9.23 30.12 1.70
N GLU A 127 8.87 29.10 2.48
CA GLU A 127 9.57 27.82 2.52
C GLU A 127 8.94 26.78 1.60
N LYS A 128 9.75 25.78 1.25
CA LYS A 128 9.25 24.58 0.57
C LYS A 128 8.48 23.70 1.54
N LEU A 129 7.36 23.20 1.12
CA LEU A 129 6.57 22.20 1.84
C LEU A 129 7.10 20.78 1.60
N ASN A 130 6.93 19.91 2.57
CA ASN A 130 7.02 18.48 2.34
C ASN A 130 5.80 17.98 1.55
N GLN A 131 5.78 16.69 1.16
CA GLN A 131 4.72 16.20 0.28
C GLN A 131 3.36 16.10 0.98
N VAL A 132 3.33 15.81 2.28
CA VAL A 132 2.08 15.72 3.06
C VAL A 132 1.50 17.12 3.28
N GLU A 133 2.31 18.08 3.72
CA GLU A 133 1.91 19.48 3.85
C GLU A 133 1.34 20.02 2.53
N TYR A 134 1.99 19.70 1.41
CA TYR A 134 1.52 20.10 0.08
C TYR A 134 0.15 19.49 -0.25
N VAL A 135 -0.05 18.20 0.00
CA VAL A 135 -1.34 17.53 -0.26
C VAL A 135 -2.45 18.13 0.59
N LEU A 136 -2.21 18.34 1.89
CA LEU A 136 -3.17 18.96 2.80
C LEU A 136 -3.54 20.38 2.34
N HIS A 137 -2.54 21.20 2.01
CA HIS A 137 -2.76 22.54 1.46
C HIS A 137 -3.61 22.51 0.17
N GLN A 138 -3.34 21.56 -0.75
CA GLN A 138 -4.12 21.43 -1.98
C GLN A 138 -5.55 20.96 -1.72
N LEU A 139 -5.76 20.03 -0.80
CA LEU A 139 -7.10 19.55 -0.44
C LEU A 139 -7.94 20.67 0.17
N GLU A 140 -7.33 21.54 0.96
CA GLU A 140 -8.00 22.67 1.60
C GLU A 140 -8.30 23.82 0.62
N ASN A 141 -7.34 24.17 -0.25
CA ASN A 141 -7.41 25.38 -1.06
C ASN A 141 -7.74 25.14 -2.54
N ASN A 142 -7.50 23.95 -3.06
CA ASN A 142 -7.75 23.58 -4.47
C ASN A 142 -8.06 22.09 -4.66
N PRO A 143 -9.16 21.58 -4.08
CA PRO A 143 -9.48 20.14 -4.09
C PRO A 143 -9.73 19.56 -5.49
N GLY A 144 -10.02 20.41 -6.49
CA GLY A 144 -10.15 20.00 -7.89
C GLY A 144 -8.82 19.84 -8.64
N SER A 145 -7.69 20.09 -8.01
CA SER A 145 -6.39 20.01 -8.66
C SER A 145 -6.02 18.57 -9.07
N ARG A 146 -5.63 18.39 -10.32
CA ARG A 146 -5.06 17.11 -10.81
C ARG A 146 -3.61 16.86 -10.36
N ARG A 147 -3.04 17.77 -9.54
CA ARG A 147 -1.67 17.70 -9.03
C ARG A 147 -1.59 17.30 -7.56
N ILE A 148 -2.71 16.86 -6.97
CA ILE A 148 -2.76 16.31 -5.62
C ILE A 148 -2.21 14.90 -5.69
N MET A 149 -0.88 14.77 -5.56
CA MET A 149 -0.19 13.49 -5.60
C MET A 149 1.07 13.50 -4.74
N THR A 150 1.41 12.34 -4.22
CA THR A 150 2.68 12.05 -3.56
C THR A 150 3.48 11.03 -4.35
N VAL A 151 4.80 11.10 -4.24
CA VAL A 151 5.72 10.17 -4.91
C VAL A 151 6.74 9.69 -3.89
N SER A 152 6.72 8.42 -3.56
CA SER A 152 7.61 7.86 -2.53
C SER A 152 8.51 6.74 -3.03
N TYR A 153 8.18 6.08 -4.12
CA TYR A 153 8.79 4.80 -4.53
C TYR A 153 9.80 4.89 -5.69
N THR A 154 10.10 6.06 -6.21
CA THR A 154 10.84 6.25 -7.47
C THR A 154 12.32 5.88 -7.44
N HIS A 155 12.92 5.53 -6.28
CA HIS A 155 14.35 5.25 -6.16
C HIS A 155 14.69 4.07 -5.23
N LEU A 156 13.72 3.19 -4.98
CA LEU A 156 13.93 1.99 -4.19
C LEU A 156 14.25 0.81 -5.11
N THR A 157 15.52 0.47 -5.18
CA THR A 157 15.86 -0.95 -5.32
C THR A 157 15.61 -1.56 -3.94
N LEU A 158 14.48 -2.24 -3.78
CA LEU A 158 14.34 -3.14 -2.64
C LEU A 158 15.54 -4.07 -2.63
N PRO A 159 16.20 -4.31 -1.48
CA PRO A 159 17.22 -5.34 -1.40
C PRO A 159 16.55 -6.63 -1.84
N THR A 160 16.88 -7.09 -3.04
CA THR A 160 16.54 -8.43 -3.48
C THR A 160 17.38 -9.34 -2.62
N LYS A 161 16.79 -9.85 -1.54
CA LYS A 161 17.36 -11.04 -0.91
C LYS A 161 17.36 -12.12 -1.99
N ALA A 162 18.55 -12.43 -2.48
CA ALA A 162 18.82 -13.56 -3.36
C ALA A 162 18.53 -14.88 -2.62
#